data_655b77ae506bd6227f5e93ea01fe08aa
#
_entry.id   655b77ae506bd6227f5e93ea01fe08aa
#
_cell.length_a   1.000
_cell.length_b   1.000
_cell.length_c   1.000
_cell.angle_alpha   90.00
_cell.angle_beta   90.00
_cell.angle_gamma   90.00
#
_symmetry.space_group_name_H-M   'P 1'
#
loop_
_entity.id
_entity.type
_entity.pdbx_description
1 polymer ?
#
loop_
_entity_poly.entity_id
_entity_poly.type
_entity_poly.pdbx_seq_one_letter_code
_entity_poly.pdbx_strand_id
1 'polypeptide(L)'
;IDRLPRFPAAVKSANYFQVSGRLDSMYQSVDFYENISVDLTGIIRGFQKEDEIIAWISNGKTLFLSNQPDRIGEIRQVTNLKKERIGSGALRISWTFVCAPFKISTFNPLYTPVTNPYYFKTRGTIYSEPTIKVFGATDGCTVTVNGVTLETDGITGDFFIDVNRRIVYQVVDGENVSVQDKTSGRFWDMLLVPSDDEYN
;
A
#
# COMPACT_ATOMS: atom_id res chain seq x y z
N ILE A 1 19.37 25.07 -5.22
CA ILE A 1 18.34 24.26 -5.89
C ILE A 1 17.67 23.45 -4.78
N ASP A 2 16.44 23.81 -4.42
CA ASP A 2 15.66 23.02 -3.48
C ASP A 2 15.49 21.62 -4.08
N ARG A 3 15.89 20.63 -3.32
CA ARG A 3 15.76 19.23 -3.78
C ARG A 3 14.28 18.90 -3.88
N LEU A 4 13.89 18.34 -5.01
CA LEU A 4 12.54 17.81 -5.16
C LEU A 4 12.27 16.78 -4.04
N PRO A 5 11.06 16.81 -3.44
CA PRO A 5 10.70 15.86 -2.41
C PRO A 5 10.81 14.42 -2.93
N ARG A 6 11.18 13.50 -2.07
CA ARG A 6 11.27 12.06 -2.37
C ARG A 6 10.57 11.27 -1.29
N PHE A 7 10.02 10.14 -1.66
CA PHE A 7 9.57 9.18 -0.66
C PHE A 7 10.79 8.62 0.09
N PRO A 8 10.85 8.76 1.42
CA PRO A 8 11.88 8.10 2.22
C PRO A 8 11.73 6.56 2.15
N ALA A 9 12.76 5.86 2.59
CA ALA A 9 12.68 4.43 2.81
C ALA A 9 11.78 4.13 4.02
N ALA A 10 11.03 3.04 3.97
CA ALA A 10 10.32 2.54 5.13
C ALA A 10 11.32 2.02 6.17
N VAL A 11 11.13 2.37 7.43
CA VAL A 11 11.98 1.94 8.54
C VAL A 11 11.18 0.95 9.40
N LYS A 12 11.81 -0.17 9.73
CA LYS A 12 11.21 -1.15 10.64
C LYS A 12 11.23 -0.58 12.06
N SER A 13 10.12 -0.66 12.76
CA SER A 13 10.03 -0.17 14.13
C SER A 13 10.82 -1.06 15.08
N ALA A 14 11.42 -0.45 16.11
CA ALA A 14 12.11 -1.16 17.17
C ALA A 14 11.88 -0.49 18.52
N ASN A 15 11.61 -1.29 19.53
CA ASN A 15 11.52 -0.81 20.91
C ASN A 15 12.89 -0.92 21.58
N TYR A 16 13.32 0.17 22.18
CA TYR A 16 14.56 0.23 22.97
C TYR A 16 14.19 0.34 24.44
N PHE A 17 14.82 -0.48 25.26
CA PHE A 17 14.65 -0.44 26.72
C PHE A 17 15.96 -0.63 27.45
N GLN A 18 16.12 0.09 28.53
CA GLN A 18 17.28 -0.04 29.40
C GLN A 18 17.01 -1.09 30.48
N VAL A 19 17.98 -1.96 30.68
CA VAL A 19 17.95 -2.94 31.77
C VAL A 19 18.97 -2.47 32.83
N SER A 20 18.51 -2.38 34.07
CA SER A 20 19.38 -1.97 35.18
C SER A 20 20.61 -2.87 35.27
N GLY A 21 21.80 -2.26 35.35
CA GLY A 21 23.07 -2.96 35.39
C GLY A 21 23.70 -3.29 34.02
N ARG A 22 23.06 -2.90 32.90
CA ARG A 22 23.68 -2.96 31.58
C ARG A 22 24.17 -1.60 31.11
N LEU A 23 25.28 -1.58 30.37
CA LEU A 23 25.84 -0.37 29.78
C LEU A 23 25.20 -0.03 28.43
N ASP A 24 24.55 -0.99 27.79
CA ASP A 24 23.90 -0.85 26.48
C ASP A 24 22.38 -1.01 26.59
N SER A 25 21.64 -0.41 25.69
CA SER A 25 20.20 -0.61 25.54
C SER A 25 19.91 -1.92 24.83
N MET A 26 18.98 -2.69 25.37
CA MET A 26 18.41 -3.82 24.61
C MET A 26 17.38 -3.29 23.61
N TYR A 27 17.28 -3.92 22.45
CA TYR A 27 16.24 -3.62 21.48
C TYR A 27 15.42 -4.87 21.13
N GLN A 28 14.16 -4.64 20.90
CA GLN A 28 13.26 -5.66 20.35
C GLN A 28 12.74 -5.15 19.02
N SER A 29 13.07 -5.86 17.95
CA SER A 29 12.48 -5.60 16.64
C SER A 29 10.98 -5.90 16.70
N VAL A 30 10.18 -4.96 16.21
CA VAL A 30 8.74 -5.11 16.08
C VAL A 30 8.45 -5.36 14.61
N ASP A 31 7.58 -6.32 14.31
CA ASP A 31 7.29 -6.72 12.92
C ASP A 31 6.33 -5.77 12.19
N PHE A 32 6.49 -4.46 12.42
CA PHE A 32 5.80 -3.45 11.63
C PHE A 32 6.75 -2.34 11.19
N TYR A 33 6.37 -1.64 10.14
CA TYR A 33 7.09 -0.51 9.60
C TYR A 33 6.39 0.79 9.97
N GLU A 34 7.18 1.81 10.27
CA GLU A 34 6.68 3.13 10.59
C GLU A 34 6.16 3.85 9.34
N ASN A 35 5.14 4.70 9.53
CA ASN A 35 4.68 5.58 8.47
C ASN A 35 5.82 6.49 8.02
N ILE A 36 5.84 6.80 6.73
CA ILE A 36 6.82 7.73 6.16
C ILE A 36 6.26 9.13 6.08
N SER A 37 7.11 10.12 6.34
CA SER A 37 6.75 11.54 6.27
C SER A 37 7.36 12.19 5.03
N VAL A 38 6.55 12.95 4.30
CA VAL A 38 6.97 13.70 3.12
C VAL A 38 6.63 15.17 3.33
N ASP A 39 7.65 15.99 3.49
CA ASP A 39 7.49 17.43 3.67
C ASP A 39 7.38 18.13 2.32
N LEU A 40 6.38 18.98 2.18
CA LEU A 40 6.12 19.75 0.98
C LEU A 40 5.95 21.23 1.31
N THR A 41 6.32 22.06 0.36
CA THR A 41 6.10 23.50 0.44
C THR A 41 5.63 24.01 -0.90
N GLY A 42 4.59 24.83 -0.90
CA GLY A 42 4.03 25.48 -2.07
C GLY A 42 3.88 26.98 -1.88
N ILE A 43 3.81 27.72 -2.96
CA ILE A 43 3.53 29.15 -2.96
C ILE A 43 2.22 29.39 -3.72
N ILE A 44 1.27 30.02 -3.05
CA ILE A 44 0.02 30.47 -3.64
C ILE A 44 0.14 31.94 -3.96
N ARG A 45 -0.20 32.32 -5.20
CA ARG A 45 -0.34 33.71 -5.60
C ARG A 45 -1.82 34.09 -5.57
N GLY A 46 -2.15 35.13 -4.85
CA GLY A 46 -3.54 35.53 -4.57
C GLY A 46 -4.17 34.70 -3.45
N PHE A 47 -4.98 35.34 -2.62
CA PHE A 47 -5.59 34.72 -1.43
C PHE A 47 -6.96 34.08 -1.69
N GLN A 48 -7.54 34.31 -2.88
CA GLN A 48 -8.92 33.90 -3.20
C GLN A 48 -9.16 32.38 -3.19
N LYS A 49 -8.11 31.58 -3.33
CA LYS A 49 -8.18 30.11 -3.37
C LYS A 49 -7.49 29.43 -2.18
N GLU A 50 -7.19 30.17 -1.13
CA GLU A 50 -6.46 29.63 0.02
C GLU A 50 -7.22 28.45 0.65
N ASP A 51 -8.50 28.63 0.95
CA ASP A 51 -9.31 27.61 1.61
C ASP A 51 -9.53 26.39 0.71
N GLU A 52 -9.71 26.60 -0.60
CA GLU A 52 -9.82 25.48 -1.56
C GLU A 52 -8.56 24.62 -1.59
N ILE A 53 -7.38 25.26 -1.61
CA ILE A 53 -6.10 24.56 -1.64
C ILE A 53 -5.85 23.82 -0.31
N ILE A 54 -6.19 24.44 0.82
CA ILE A 54 -6.06 23.78 2.13
C ILE A 54 -7.00 22.58 2.20
N ALA A 55 -8.25 22.72 1.75
CA ALA A 55 -9.20 21.62 1.69
C ALA A 55 -8.70 20.48 0.77
N TRP A 56 -8.12 20.84 -0.39
CA TRP A 56 -7.54 19.85 -1.30
C TRP A 56 -6.35 19.10 -0.67
N ILE A 57 -5.42 19.83 0.00
CA ILE A 57 -4.30 19.21 0.73
C ILE A 57 -4.83 18.28 1.81
N SER A 58 -5.81 18.72 2.61
CA SER A 58 -6.33 17.97 3.77
C SER A 58 -7.12 16.73 3.39
N ASN A 59 -7.73 16.71 2.20
CA ASN A 59 -8.55 15.61 1.71
C ASN A 59 -7.81 14.66 0.75
N GLY A 60 -6.53 14.92 0.47
CA GLY A 60 -5.71 14.08 -0.38
C GLY A 60 -5.64 12.64 0.14
N LYS A 61 -5.83 11.66 -0.74
CA LYS A 61 -5.75 10.23 -0.42
C LYS A 61 -4.46 9.60 -0.92
N THR A 62 -3.93 10.11 -2.01
CA THR A 62 -2.75 9.57 -2.67
C THR A 62 -1.76 10.68 -2.98
N LEU A 63 -0.48 10.38 -2.82
CA LEU A 63 0.63 11.27 -3.16
C LEU A 63 1.39 10.69 -4.34
N PHE A 64 1.46 11.46 -5.42
CA PHE A 64 2.27 11.18 -6.58
C PHE A 64 3.37 12.22 -6.68
N LEU A 65 4.62 11.77 -6.85
CA LEU A 65 5.77 12.65 -7.04
C LEU A 65 6.31 12.50 -8.46
N SER A 66 6.35 13.59 -9.22
CA SER A 66 6.76 13.58 -10.64
C SER A 66 8.20 13.07 -10.88
N ASN A 67 9.06 13.16 -9.87
CA ASN A 67 10.42 12.63 -9.91
C ASN A 67 10.52 11.14 -9.51
N GLN A 68 9.41 10.52 -9.11
CA GLN A 68 9.25 9.10 -8.83
C GLN A 68 7.94 8.57 -9.43
N PRO A 69 7.81 8.61 -10.78
CA PRO A 69 6.53 8.36 -11.46
C PRO A 69 6.06 6.90 -11.38
N ASP A 70 6.94 6.01 -10.96
CA ASP A 70 6.68 4.58 -10.79
C ASP A 70 6.00 4.23 -9.46
N ARG A 71 5.74 5.23 -8.60
CA ARG A 71 5.30 5.01 -7.21
C ARG A 71 4.23 5.98 -6.77
N ILE A 72 3.29 5.47 -5.97
CA ILE A 72 2.26 6.25 -5.29
C ILE A 72 2.36 5.98 -3.79
N GLY A 73 2.30 7.04 -2.97
CA GLY A 73 2.12 6.94 -1.52
C GLY A 73 0.65 7.06 -1.14
N GLU A 74 0.16 6.20 -0.27
CA GLU A 74 -1.15 6.34 0.35
C GLU A 74 -1.05 7.32 1.51
N ILE A 75 -1.77 8.44 1.45
CA ILE A 75 -1.81 9.45 2.51
C ILE A 75 -2.74 8.97 3.62
N ARG A 76 -2.22 8.88 4.84
CA ARG A 76 -2.98 8.56 6.04
C ARG A 76 -3.38 9.80 6.83
N GLN A 77 -2.49 10.80 6.87
CA GLN A 77 -2.70 12.02 7.62
C GLN A 77 -1.94 13.18 7.01
N VAL A 78 -2.44 14.39 7.23
CA VAL A 78 -1.75 15.65 6.94
C VAL A 78 -1.41 16.32 8.26
N THR A 79 -0.16 16.70 8.43
CA THR A 79 0.34 17.34 9.66
C THR A 79 1.17 18.57 9.32
N ASN A 80 1.53 19.35 10.34
CA ASN A 80 2.44 20.50 10.23
C ASN A 80 2.01 21.55 9.19
N LEU A 81 0.70 21.74 8.97
CA LEU A 81 0.21 22.76 8.07
C LEU A 81 0.54 24.13 8.63
N LYS A 82 1.44 24.85 7.96
CA LYS A 82 1.88 26.21 8.33
C LYS A 82 1.66 27.15 7.16
N LYS A 83 1.26 28.39 7.49
CA LYS A 83 1.03 29.46 6.53
C LYS A 83 1.96 30.62 6.86
N GLU A 84 2.63 31.16 5.87
CA GLU A 84 3.51 32.31 6.00
C GLU A 84 3.21 33.30 4.86
N ARG A 85 2.87 34.53 5.17
CA ARG A 85 2.66 35.57 4.16
C ARG A 85 3.99 36.02 3.59
N ILE A 86 4.15 35.98 2.27
CA ILE A 86 5.32 36.43 1.55
C ILE A 86 4.94 37.69 0.77
N GLY A 87 5.24 38.87 1.32
CA GLY A 87 4.87 40.14 0.68
C GLY A 87 3.37 40.40 0.58
N SER A 88 2.97 41.25 -0.35
CA SER A 88 1.58 41.72 -0.46
C SER A 88 0.64 40.82 -1.24
N GLY A 89 1.10 39.75 -1.88
CA GLY A 89 0.27 38.98 -2.78
C GLY A 89 0.56 37.48 -2.85
N ALA A 90 1.41 36.95 -1.95
CA ALA A 90 1.75 35.54 -1.96
C ALA A 90 1.73 34.93 -0.54
N LEU A 91 1.35 33.67 -0.48
CA LEU A 91 1.31 32.87 0.74
C LEU A 91 2.17 31.61 0.51
N ARG A 92 3.12 31.36 1.39
CA ARG A 92 3.82 30.10 1.48
C ARG A 92 3.02 29.16 2.39
N ILE A 93 2.75 27.97 1.90
CA ILE A 93 2.14 26.90 2.69
C ILE A 93 3.13 25.76 2.78
N SER A 94 3.41 25.29 3.98
CA SER A 94 4.23 24.10 4.24
C SER A 94 3.39 23.08 4.99
N TRP A 95 3.52 21.81 4.62
CA TRP A 95 2.78 20.71 5.24
C TRP A 95 3.57 19.41 5.13
N THR A 96 3.18 18.43 5.94
CA THR A 96 3.75 17.08 5.93
C THR A 96 2.64 16.08 5.61
N PHE A 97 2.83 15.28 4.58
CA PHE A 97 2.01 14.09 4.38
C PHE A 97 2.62 12.91 5.14
N VAL A 98 1.85 12.34 6.06
CA VAL A 98 2.16 11.05 6.68
C VAL A 98 1.55 9.97 5.82
N CYS A 99 2.40 9.19 5.16
CA CYS A 99 1.99 8.15 4.22
C CYS A 99 2.21 6.76 4.81
N ALA A 100 1.50 5.77 4.28
CA ALA A 100 1.77 4.38 4.54
C ALA A 100 3.26 4.05 4.29
N PRO A 101 3.84 3.10 5.02
CA PRO A 101 5.27 2.78 4.90
C PRO A 101 5.65 2.27 3.51
N PHE A 102 4.72 1.61 2.83
CA PHE A 102 4.96 1.03 1.53
C PHE A 102 4.32 1.85 0.42
N LYS A 103 5.04 1.94 -0.69
CA LYS A 103 4.61 2.62 -1.89
C LYS A 103 3.96 1.61 -2.81
N ILE A 104 2.88 2.00 -3.43
CA ILE A 104 2.18 1.20 -4.42
C ILE A 104 2.81 1.51 -5.78
N SER A 105 3.13 0.49 -6.57
CA SER A 105 3.58 0.68 -7.94
C SER A 105 2.46 1.28 -8.78
N THR A 106 2.79 2.29 -9.61
CA THR A 106 1.85 2.81 -10.62
C THR A 106 1.67 1.83 -11.77
N PHE A 107 2.60 0.91 -11.93
CA PHE A 107 2.46 -0.20 -12.84
C PHE A 107 1.49 -1.21 -12.20
N ASN A 108 0.22 -1.02 -12.48
CA ASN A 108 -0.80 -2.00 -12.15
C ASN A 108 -0.95 -2.93 -13.37
N PRO A 109 -0.41 -4.14 -13.35
CA PRO A 109 -0.72 -5.10 -14.37
C PRO A 109 -2.22 -5.38 -14.23
N LEU A 110 -3.00 -4.91 -15.18
CA LEU A 110 -4.36 -5.41 -15.39
C LEU A 110 -4.28 -6.94 -15.31
N TYR A 111 -5.28 -7.56 -14.72
CA TYR A 111 -5.36 -9.03 -14.64
C TYR A 111 -4.92 -9.65 -15.95
N THR A 112 -3.72 -10.22 -15.96
CA THR A 112 -3.21 -10.92 -17.13
C THR A 112 -3.58 -12.38 -16.95
N PRO A 113 -4.44 -12.94 -17.81
CA PRO A 113 -4.76 -14.37 -17.76
C PRO A 113 -3.47 -15.17 -17.93
N VAL A 114 -3.25 -16.12 -17.05
CA VAL A 114 -2.07 -16.97 -17.07
C VAL A 114 -2.51 -18.44 -17.09
N THR A 115 -1.70 -19.28 -17.72
CA THR A 115 -1.89 -20.73 -17.68
C THR A 115 -1.24 -21.30 -16.42
N ASN A 116 -1.86 -22.30 -15.83
CA ASN A 116 -1.36 -22.94 -14.62
C ASN A 116 -0.41 -24.12 -14.96
N PRO A 117 0.76 -24.26 -14.31
CA PRO A 117 1.37 -23.32 -13.34
C PRO A 117 2.02 -22.11 -14.04
N TYR A 118 2.00 -20.97 -13.35
CA TYR A 118 2.62 -19.73 -13.83
C TYR A 118 3.68 -19.21 -12.85
N TYR A 119 4.87 -18.93 -13.36
CA TYR A 119 5.99 -18.44 -12.58
C TYR A 119 6.33 -17.01 -13.02
N PHE A 120 6.45 -16.10 -12.09
CA PHE A 120 6.82 -14.71 -12.38
C PHE A 120 7.67 -14.12 -11.26
N LYS A 121 8.42 -13.07 -11.60
CA LYS A 121 9.15 -12.27 -10.62
C LYS A 121 8.37 -11.02 -10.27
N THR A 122 8.18 -10.76 -8.99
CA THR A 122 7.62 -9.48 -8.54
C THR A 122 8.65 -8.35 -8.74
N ARG A 123 8.16 -7.12 -8.79
CA ARG A 123 9.03 -5.93 -8.78
C ARG A 123 9.16 -5.32 -7.39
N GLY A 124 8.58 -5.95 -6.39
CA GLY A 124 8.60 -5.51 -5.00
C GLY A 124 9.90 -5.89 -4.30
N THR A 125 10.25 -5.15 -3.27
CA THR A 125 11.36 -5.43 -2.35
C THR A 125 10.90 -6.01 -1.02
N ILE A 126 9.59 -6.21 -0.86
CA ILE A 126 8.95 -6.79 0.32
C ILE A 126 7.86 -7.77 -0.15
N TYR A 127 7.45 -8.65 0.75
CA TYR A 127 6.26 -9.47 0.54
C TYR A 127 5.05 -8.58 0.24
N SER A 128 4.25 -9.00 -0.73
CA SER A 128 3.02 -8.28 -1.07
C SER A 128 1.82 -9.20 -1.00
N GLU A 129 0.69 -8.60 -0.63
CA GLU A 129 -0.61 -9.23 -0.47
C GLU A 129 -1.41 -9.02 -1.75
N PRO A 130 -1.48 -10.01 -2.66
CA PRO A 130 -2.10 -9.83 -3.96
C PRO A 130 -3.63 -9.87 -3.88
N THR A 131 -4.27 -9.28 -4.89
CA THR A 131 -5.64 -9.62 -5.24
C THR A 131 -5.59 -10.56 -6.44
N ILE A 132 -6.10 -11.77 -6.28
CA ILE A 132 -6.09 -12.83 -7.29
C ILE A 132 -7.51 -12.95 -7.84
N LYS A 133 -7.66 -12.83 -9.15
CA LYS A 133 -8.92 -13.15 -9.83
C LYS A 133 -8.84 -14.54 -10.44
N VAL A 134 -9.76 -15.40 -10.09
CA VAL A 134 -9.95 -16.71 -10.69
C VAL A 134 -11.08 -16.61 -11.71
N PHE A 135 -10.84 -17.02 -12.93
CA PHE A 135 -11.80 -16.97 -14.03
C PHE A 135 -12.44 -18.33 -14.25
N GLY A 136 -13.77 -18.35 -14.37
CA GLY A 136 -14.51 -19.52 -14.79
C GLY A 136 -14.31 -20.74 -13.89
N ALA A 137 -14.21 -20.53 -12.58
CA ALA A 137 -14.05 -21.62 -11.63
C ALA A 137 -15.19 -22.64 -11.76
N THR A 138 -14.83 -23.89 -11.65
CA THR A 138 -15.77 -24.99 -11.48
C THR A 138 -15.81 -25.38 -10.00
N ASP A 139 -16.87 -26.08 -9.61
CA ASP A 139 -16.99 -26.57 -8.25
C ASP A 139 -15.77 -27.41 -7.82
N GLY A 140 -15.32 -27.22 -6.58
CA GLY A 140 -14.11 -27.87 -6.06
C GLY A 140 -12.81 -27.30 -6.62
N CYS A 141 -12.78 -26.05 -7.06
CA CYS A 141 -11.57 -25.39 -7.55
C CYS A 141 -10.53 -25.22 -6.42
N THR A 142 -9.28 -25.44 -6.77
CA THR A 142 -8.13 -25.25 -5.86
C THR A 142 -7.20 -24.20 -6.42
N VAL A 143 -6.82 -23.22 -5.58
CA VAL A 143 -5.87 -22.16 -5.93
C VAL A 143 -4.66 -22.27 -5.00
N THR A 144 -3.46 -22.36 -5.59
CA THR A 144 -2.21 -22.45 -4.82
C THR A 144 -1.27 -21.32 -5.20
N VAL A 145 -0.75 -20.60 -4.23
CA VAL A 145 0.27 -19.56 -4.40
C VAL A 145 1.41 -19.80 -3.41
N ASN A 146 2.60 -20.00 -3.92
CA ASN A 146 3.81 -20.26 -3.12
C ASN A 146 3.60 -21.37 -2.06
N GLY A 147 2.90 -22.46 -2.44
CA GLY A 147 2.63 -23.59 -1.56
C GLY A 147 1.47 -23.40 -0.58
N VAL A 148 0.87 -22.22 -0.53
CA VAL A 148 -0.35 -21.96 0.25
C VAL A 148 -1.56 -22.23 -0.61
N THR A 149 -2.51 -23.03 -0.12
CA THR A 149 -3.66 -23.51 -0.89
C THR A 149 -4.98 -23.00 -0.29
N LEU A 150 -5.86 -22.56 -1.18
CA LEU A 150 -7.28 -22.32 -0.94
C LEU A 150 -8.08 -23.37 -1.72
N GLU A 151 -8.99 -24.00 -1.06
CA GLU A 151 -9.97 -24.92 -1.69
C GLU A 151 -11.35 -24.26 -1.65
N THR A 152 -12.14 -24.47 -2.70
CA THR A 152 -13.50 -23.95 -2.79
C THR A 152 -14.51 -25.09 -2.87
N ASP A 153 -15.69 -24.88 -2.30
CA ASP A 153 -16.83 -25.78 -2.35
C ASP A 153 -18.09 -24.99 -2.75
N GLY A 154 -18.70 -25.37 -3.86
CA GLY A 154 -19.90 -24.72 -4.39
C GLY A 154 -19.66 -23.29 -4.94
N ILE A 155 -18.43 -22.94 -5.30
CA ILE A 155 -18.14 -21.67 -6.01
C ILE A 155 -17.98 -21.97 -7.51
N THR A 156 -18.80 -21.32 -8.32
CA THR A 156 -18.72 -21.42 -9.79
C THR A 156 -18.63 -20.02 -10.40
N GLY A 157 -17.95 -19.92 -11.56
CA GLY A 157 -17.73 -18.64 -12.23
C GLY A 157 -16.54 -17.86 -11.68
N ASP A 158 -16.50 -16.55 -11.91
CA ASP A 158 -15.41 -15.69 -11.50
C ASP A 158 -15.48 -15.37 -10.00
N PHE A 159 -14.34 -15.45 -9.31
CA PHE A 159 -14.23 -14.99 -7.93
C PHE A 159 -12.88 -14.32 -7.67
N PHE A 160 -12.78 -13.61 -6.55
CA PHE A 160 -11.60 -12.85 -6.14
C PHE A 160 -11.13 -13.32 -4.76
N ILE A 161 -9.82 -13.45 -4.62
CA ILE A 161 -9.13 -13.64 -3.34
C ILE A 161 -8.38 -12.35 -3.05
N ASP A 162 -8.83 -11.57 -2.08
CA ASP A 162 -8.15 -10.36 -1.63
C ASP A 162 -7.37 -10.71 -0.35
N VAL A 163 -6.09 -10.96 -0.51
CA VAL A 163 -5.20 -11.37 0.59
C VAL A 163 -5.06 -10.25 1.62
N ASN A 164 -4.97 -9.01 1.16
CA ASN A 164 -4.84 -7.83 2.03
C ASN A 164 -6.07 -7.64 2.93
N ARG A 165 -7.26 -7.74 2.36
CA ARG A 165 -8.51 -7.61 3.12
C ARG A 165 -8.94 -8.88 3.81
N ARG A 166 -8.28 -10.01 3.52
CA ARG A 166 -8.59 -11.34 4.03
C ARG A 166 -10.02 -11.77 3.71
N ILE A 167 -10.46 -11.52 2.48
CA ILE A 167 -11.80 -11.88 2.02
C ILE A 167 -11.74 -12.62 0.69
N VAL A 168 -12.70 -13.53 0.51
CA VAL A 168 -12.99 -14.16 -0.79
C VAL A 168 -14.40 -13.72 -1.19
N TYR A 169 -14.55 -13.21 -2.42
CA TYR A 169 -15.83 -12.66 -2.87
C TYR A 169 -16.06 -12.88 -4.37
N GLN A 170 -17.33 -12.88 -4.75
CA GLN A 170 -17.79 -12.77 -6.13
C GLN A 170 -18.40 -11.39 -6.37
N VAL A 171 -18.36 -10.93 -7.61
CA VAL A 171 -19.07 -9.71 -8.01
C VAL A 171 -20.40 -10.14 -8.62
N VAL A 172 -21.50 -9.82 -7.92
CA VAL A 172 -22.87 -10.10 -8.35
C VAL A 172 -23.58 -8.77 -8.48
N ASP A 173 -24.12 -8.50 -9.66
CA ASP A 173 -24.83 -7.22 -9.96
C ASP A 173 -24.03 -5.95 -9.64
N GLY A 174 -22.69 -6.04 -9.74
CA GLY A 174 -21.76 -4.94 -9.45
C GLY A 174 -21.39 -4.79 -7.97
N GLU A 175 -21.90 -5.62 -7.09
CA GLU A 175 -21.59 -5.64 -5.66
C GLU A 175 -20.69 -6.82 -5.26
N ASN A 176 -19.82 -6.60 -4.28
CA ASN A 176 -18.95 -7.65 -3.75
C ASN A 176 -19.74 -8.49 -2.73
N VAL A 177 -20.02 -9.72 -3.07
CA VAL A 177 -20.68 -10.70 -2.21
C VAL A 177 -19.64 -11.67 -1.67
N SER A 178 -19.51 -11.74 -0.34
CA SER A 178 -18.57 -12.66 0.30
C SER A 178 -19.00 -14.12 0.06
N VAL A 179 -18.03 -14.96 -0.31
CA VAL A 179 -18.19 -16.41 -0.45
C VAL A 179 -17.17 -17.16 0.42
N GLN A 180 -16.70 -16.51 1.46
CA GLN A 180 -15.67 -17.05 2.34
C GLN A 180 -16.11 -18.28 3.12
N ASP A 181 -17.38 -18.41 3.39
CA ASP A 181 -18.02 -19.59 4.01
C ASP A 181 -17.93 -20.85 3.14
N LYS A 182 -17.69 -20.68 1.84
CA LYS A 182 -17.50 -21.74 0.83
C LYS A 182 -16.01 -22.00 0.54
N THR A 183 -15.13 -21.56 1.41
CA THR A 183 -13.69 -21.73 1.20
C THR A 183 -13.02 -22.33 2.43
N SER A 184 -11.97 -23.10 2.19
CA SER A 184 -11.10 -23.64 3.23
C SER A 184 -9.64 -23.37 2.90
N GLY A 185 -8.78 -23.32 3.93
CA GLY A 185 -7.36 -22.99 3.79
C GLY A 185 -7.00 -21.59 4.28
N ARG A 186 -5.70 -21.35 4.40
CA ARG A 186 -5.13 -20.10 4.97
C ARG A 186 -4.75 -19.12 3.87
N PHE A 187 -5.68 -18.75 3.01
CA PHE A 187 -5.41 -17.90 1.83
C PHE A 187 -4.78 -16.54 2.16
N TRP A 188 -4.93 -16.04 3.37
CA TRP A 188 -4.27 -14.82 3.84
C TRP A 188 -2.74 -14.95 3.97
N ASP A 189 -2.20 -16.16 3.86
CA ASP A 189 -0.77 -16.44 3.81
C ASP A 189 -0.25 -16.57 2.36
N MET A 190 -1.10 -16.34 1.34
CA MET A 190 -0.75 -16.32 -0.09
C MET A 190 0.04 -15.06 -0.44
N LEU A 191 1.25 -14.92 0.07
CA LEU A 191 2.10 -13.76 -0.14
C LEU A 191 2.95 -13.93 -1.40
N LEU A 192 3.13 -12.83 -2.14
CA LEU A 192 4.11 -12.79 -3.22
C LEU A 192 5.50 -12.45 -2.66
N VAL A 193 6.47 -13.28 -3.00
CA VAL A 193 7.86 -13.16 -2.54
C VAL A 193 8.55 -11.96 -3.20
N PRO A 194 9.42 -11.21 -2.49
CA PRO A 194 10.23 -10.13 -3.06
C PRO A 194 11.12 -10.63 -4.20
N SER A 195 11.55 -9.71 -5.08
CA SER A 195 12.21 -10.05 -6.35
C SER A 195 13.69 -10.44 -6.26
N ASP A 196 14.22 -10.77 -5.10
CA ASP A 196 15.64 -11.11 -4.91
C ASP A 196 15.98 -12.57 -5.32
N ASP A 197 15.62 -12.96 -6.55
CA ASP A 197 15.97 -14.20 -7.25
C ASP A 197 14.97 -15.38 -7.17
N GLU A 198 13.91 -15.32 -6.40
CA GLU A 198 12.90 -16.36 -6.36
C GLU A 198 11.70 -16.05 -7.29
N TYR A 199 11.13 -17.11 -7.87
CA TYR A 199 9.90 -17.03 -8.66
C TYR A 199 8.68 -17.35 -7.79
N ASN A 200 7.60 -16.60 -7.99
CA ASN A 200 6.30 -16.83 -7.37
C ASN A 200 5.43 -17.76 -8.22
#